data_78fdbfbcb84e94fb69443891b41cbcab
#
_entry.id   78fdbfbcb84e94fb69443891b41cbcab
#
_cell.length_a   1.000
_cell.length_b   1.000
_cell.length_c   1.000
_cell.angle_alpha   90.00
_cell.angle_beta   90.00
_cell.angle_gamma   90.00
#
_symmetry.space_group_name_H-M   'P 1'
#
loop_
_entity.id
_entity.type
_entity.pdbx_description
1 polymer ?
#
loop_
_entity_poly.entity_id
_entity_poly.type
_entity_poly.pdbx_seq_one_letter_code
_entity_poly.pdbx_strand_id
1 'polypeptide(L)' 'MRFTNIYYFIMEGTVKFFNESKGYGFITNDDTGKDIFVHVTGLNGATIAEGDKVEYVEEEGRKGMTAAQVRVL' A
#
# COMPACT_ATOMS: atom_id res chain seq x y z
N MET A 1 1.74 23.89 -20.13
CA MET A 1 1.56 22.80 -19.24
C MET A 1 0.10 22.56 -18.92
N ARG A 2 -0.25 21.39 -18.89
CA ARG A 2 -1.59 21.12 -18.51
C ARG A 2 -1.55 20.21 -17.32
N PHE A 3 -2.56 20.30 -16.57
CA PHE A 3 -2.66 19.50 -15.41
C PHE A 3 -3.39 18.25 -15.76
N THR A 4 -2.85 17.18 -15.31
CA THR A 4 -3.56 15.94 -15.36
C THR A 4 -4.27 15.81 -14.03
N ASN A 5 -5.55 15.80 -14.07
CA ASN A 5 -6.31 15.60 -12.86
C ASN A 5 -6.30 14.13 -12.56
N ILE A 6 -5.31 13.74 -11.81
CA ILE A 6 -5.22 12.38 -11.40
C ILE A 6 -5.81 12.30 -10.01
N TYR A 7 -6.87 11.55 -9.91
CA TYR A 7 -7.51 11.35 -8.62
C TYR A 7 -7.05 10.03 -8.08
N TYR A 8 -6.31 10.10 -7.00
CA TYR A 8 -5.92 8.90 -6.29
C TYR A 8 -6.94 8.64 -5.22
N PHE A 9 -7.53 7.48 -5.28
CA PHE A 9 -8.40 7.08 -4.21
C PHE A 9 -7.52 6.56 -3.11
N ILE A 10 -7.58 7.22 -1.96
CA ILE A 10 -6.85 6.77 -0.80
C ILE A 10 -7.67 5.71 -0.13
N MET A 11 -7.05 4.56 0.08
CA MET A 11 -7.70 3.43 0.69
C MET A 11 -7.12 3.19 2.06
N GLU A 12 -7.91 2.58 2.91
CA GLU A 12 -7.46 2.20 4.24
C GLU A 12 -7.41 0.70 4.33
N GLY A 13 -6.41 0.23 5.03
CA GLY A 13 -6.25 -1.20 5.21
C GLY A 13 -5.48 -1.52 6.47
N THR A 14 -5.33 -2.80 6.70
CA THR A 14 -4.59 -3.33 7.83
C THR A 14 -3.48 -4.20 7.31
N VAL A 15 -2.28 -3.99 7.82
CA VAL A 15 -1.13 -4.78 7.40
C VAL A 15 -1.36 -6.23 7.83
N LYS A 16 -1.37 -7.13 6.85
CA LYS A 16 -1.52 -8.54 7.13
C LYS A 16 -0.20 -9.12 7.59
N PHE A 17 0.86 -8.79 6.91
CA PHE A 17 2.21 -9.07 7.36
C PHE A 17 3.17 -8.26 6.50
N PHE A 18 4.38 -8.09 7.01
CA PHE A 18 5.43 -7.46 6.23
C PHE A 18 6.76 -8.10 6.60
N ASN A 19 7.50 -8.51 5.60
CA ASN A 19 8.80 -9.13 5.79
C ASN A 19 9.87 -8.12 5.43
N GLU A 20 10.50 -7.54 6.45
CA GLU A 20 11.50 -6.51 6.24
C GLU A 20 12.72 -7.02 5.52
N SER A 21 13.10 -8.26 5.81
CA SER A 21 14.29 -8.85 5.18
C SER A 21 14.12 -8.95 3.68
N LYS A 22 12.95 -9.29 3.24
CA LYS A 22 12.68 -9.45 1.82
C LYS A 22 12.05 -8.22 1.19
N GLY A 23 11.59 -7.28 2.01
CA GLY A 23 11.11 -6.02 1.52
C GLY A 23 9.73 -6.05 0.91
N TYR A 24 8.84 -6.93 1.37
CA TYR A 24 7.49 -6.97 0.86
C TYR A 24 6.51 -7.49 1.90
N GLY A 25 5.24 -7.29 1.62
CA GLY A 25 4.18 -7.78 2.47
C GLY A 25 2.84 -7.61 1.80
N PHE A 26 1.79 -7.73 2.60
CA PHE A 26 0.42 -7.57 2.10
C PHE A 26 -0.38 -6.73 3.08
N ILE A 27 -1.26 -5.93 2.51
CA ILE A 27 -2.22 -5.12 3.25
C ILE A 27 -3.59 -5.62 2.87
N THR A 28 -4.45 -5.83 3.85
CA THR A 28 -5.83 -6.20 3.59
C THR A 28 -6.65 -4.93 3.55
N ASN A 29 -7.32 -4.70 2.43
CA ASN A 29 -8.20 -3.54 2.26
C ASN A 29 -9.37 -3.69 3.22
N ASP A 30 -9.61 -2.67 4.06
CA ASP A 30 -10.65 -2.76 5.07
C ASP A 30 -12.04 -2.77 4.49
N ASP A 31 -12.22 -2.18 3.30
CA ASP A 31 -13.54 -2.12 2.67
C ASP A 31 -13.90 -3.39 1.92
N THR A 32 -12.93 -3.95 1.21
CA THR A 32 -13.22 -5.08 0.33
C THR A 32 -12.77 -6.41 0.90
N GLY A 33 -11.88 -6.39 1.88
CA GLY A 33 -11.32 -7.62 2.43
C GLY A 33 -10.27 -8.26 1.54
N LYS A 34 -9.90 -7.61 0.45
CA LYS A 34 -8.92 -8.17 -0.46
C LYS A 34 -7.51 -7.76 -0.06
N ASP A 35 -6.57 -8.66 -0.29
CA ASP A 35 -5.17 -8.37 0.00
C ASP A 35 -4.53 -7.68 -1.19
N ILE A 36 -3.62 -6.75 -0.90
CA ILE A 36 -2.85 -6.09 -1.94
C ILE A 36 -1.37 -6.19 -1.57
N PHE A 37 -0.55 -6.46 -2.57
CA PHE A 37 0.88 -6.55 -2.40
C PHE A 37 1.47 -5.18 -2.11
N VAL A 38 2.45 -5.12 -1.20
CA VAL A 38 3.18 -3.89 -0.93
C VAL A 38 4.66 -4.20 -0.93
N HIS A 39 5.43 -3.41 -1.67
CA HIS A 39 6.88 -3.52 -1.69
C HIS A 39 7.46 -2.40 -0.84
N VAL A 40 8.66 -2.62 -0.31
CA VAL A 40 9.29 -1.65 0.57
C VAL A 40 9.40 -0.27 -0.08
N THR A 41 9.55 -0.24 -1.41
CA THR A 41 9.62 1.04 -2.12
C THR A 41 8.32 1.83 -2.05
N GLY A 42 7.20 1.17 -1.81
CA GLY A 42 5.93 1.86 -1.69
C GLY A 42 5.69 2.46 -0.33
N LEU A 43 6.59 2.25 0.61
CA LEU A 43 6.41 2.73 1.96
C LEU A 43 6.92 4.16 2.17
N ASN A 44 7.68 4.69 1.21
CA ASN A 44 8.25 6.04 1.32
C ASN A 44 9.03 6.23 2.63
N GLY A 45 9.76 5.20 3.03
CA GLY A 45 10.54 5.28 4.25
C GLY A 45 9.79 4.93 5.51
N ALA A 46 8.51 4.63 5.41
CA ALA A 46 7.74 4.24 6.58
C ALA A 46 8.06 2.80 6.97
N THR A 47 7.86 2.50 8.24
CA THR A 47 8.00 1.14 8.76
C THR A 47 6.62 0.65 9.14
N ILE A 48 6.24 -0.51 8.65
CA ILE A 48 4.94 -1.08 8.97
C ILE A 48 5.13 -2.46 9.58
N ALA A 49 4.13 -2.86 10.35
CA ALA A 49 4.15 -4.16 11.01
C ALA A 49 2.75 -4.74 10.98
N GLU A 50 2.69 -6.04 11.19
CA GLU A 50 1.42 -6.75 11.20
C GLU A 50 0.43 -6.07 12.14
N GLY A 51 -0.78 -5.85 11.64
CA GLY A 51 -1.84 -5.24 12.43
C GLY A 51 -1.91 -3.73 12.36
N ASP A 52 -0.92 -3.07 11.75
CA ASP A 52 -0.95 -1.62 11.64
C ASP A 52 -2.03 -1.17 10.68
N LYS A 53 -2.72 -0.09 11.05
CA LYS A 53 -3.66 0.56 10.14
C LYS A 53 -2.90 1.54 9.27
N VAL A 54 -3.17 1.48 7.98
CA VAL A 54 -2.44 2.31 7.03
C VAL A 54 -3.39 2.89 5.99
N GLU A 55 -2.95 3.98 5.38
CA GLU A 55 -3.53 4.50 4.16
C GLU A 55 -2.61 4.17 3.01
N TYR A 56 -3.18 3.95 1.85
CA TYR A 56 -2.38 3.67 0.67
C TYR A 56 -3.18 4.00 -0.58
N VAL A 57 -2.47 4.11 -1.71
CA VAL A 57 -3.10 4.19 -3.01
C VAL A 57 -2.68 2.95 -3.79
N GLU A 58 -3.50 2.56 -4.75
CA GLU A 58 -3.18 1.42 -5.59
C GLU A 58 -2.53 1.91 -6.86
N GLU A 59 -1.44 1.27 -7.22
CA GLU A 59 -0.73 1.55 -8.47
C GLU A 59 -0.55 0.26 -9.22
N GLU A 60 -0.57 0.37 -10.54
CA GLU A 60 -0.33 -0.78 -11.37
C GLU A 60 1.16 -1.07 -11.40
N GLY A 61 1.53 -2.27 -11.00
CA GLY A 61 2.90 -2.73 -11.08
C GLY A 61 3.05 -3.76 -12.17
N ARG A 62 4.24 -4.35 -12.23
CA ARG A 62 4.51 -5.33 -13.26
C ARG A 62 3.64 -6.57 -13.13
N LYS A 63 3.33 -6.94 -11.93
CA LYS A 63 2.59 -8.19 -11.65
C LYS A 63 1.18 -7.93 -11.20
N GLY A 64 0.71 -6.71 -11.35
CA GLY A 64 -0.62 -6.36 -10.94
C GLY A 64 -0.60 -5.13 -10.05
N MET A 65 -1.71 -4.90 -9.35
CA MET A 65 -1.84 -3.74 -8.50
C MET A 65 -1.01 -3.89 -7.25
N THR A 66 -0.36 -2.80 -6.86
CA THR A 66 0.44 -2.77 -5.63
C THR A 66 0.05 -1.55 -4.82
N ALA A 67 0.28 -1.64 -3.52
CA ALA A 67 0.07 -0.49 -2.64
C ALA A 67 1.26 0.45 -2.74
N ALA A 68 0.98 1.74 -2.81
CA ALA A 68 2.01 2.76 -2.90
C ALA A 68 1.65 3.90 -1.97
N GLN A 69 2.64 4.71 -1.65
CA GLN A 69 2.46 5.87 -0.78
C GLN A 69 1.80 5.47 0.52
N VAL A 70 2.27 4.37 1.08
CA VAL A 70 1.71 3.83 2.30
C VAL A 70 2.07 4.72 3.48
N ARG A 71 1.10 4.98 4.31
CA ARG A 71 1.29 5.83 5.47
C ARG A 71 0.58 5.22 6.66
N VAL A 72 1.29 5.13 7.78
CA VAL A 72 0.69 4.58 9.00
C VAL A 72 -0.21 5.64 9.63
N LEU A 73 -1.41 5.21 9.99
CA LEU A 73 -2.39 6.10 10.61
C LEU A 73 -2.21 6.23 12.11
#